data_eb1a9703fd5a1ce34ff8edeab26ac9a4
#
_entry.id   eb1a9703fd5a1ce34ff8edeab26ac9a4
#
_cell.length_a   1.000
_cell.length_b   1.000
_cell.length_c   1.000
_cell.angle_alpha   90.00
_cell.angle_beta   90.00
_cell.angle_gamma   90.00
#
_symmetry.space_group_name_H-M   'P 1'
#
loop_
_entity.id
_entity.type
_entity.pdbx_description
1 polymer ?
#
loop_
_entity_poly.entity_id
_entity_poly.type
_entity_poly.pdbx_seq_one_letter_code
_entity_poly.pdbx_strand_id
1 'polypeptide(L)'
;PVTPLTKKYFPKLVPHLIDIHSPKKAILSFALAIGFTALWLIPWGNIFIGIALLVMLMILGLLTYVFLHTRNSSIVVRSSVEMTFAWILMATALNITVWIRYMGYPLGSPGDIYYAIGALGVILLIVSELQCRYRAYIVSSVFIWTLIGVWISHDILEQRFAVIIFLIVTVVNMLYSYLKKK
;
A
#
# COMPACT_ATOMS: atom_id res chain seq x y z
N PRO A 1 -19.88 16.27 11.42
CA PRO A 1 -20.62 17.53 11.33
C PRO A 1 -19.60 18.66 11.23
N VAL A 2 -19.65 19.41 10.09
CA VAL A 2 -18.78 20.56 9.86
C VAL A 2 -19.25 21.66 10.77
N THR A 3 -18.37 22.16 11.63
CA THR A 3 -18.74 23.25 12.52
C THR A 3 -18.92 24.56 11.75
N PRO A 4 -19.79 25.50 12.21
CA PRO A 4 -19.98 26.79 11.58
C PRO A 4 -18.70 27.61 11.40
N LEU A 5 -17.71 27.39 12.28
CA LEU A 5 -16.38 28.02 12.23
C LEU A 5 -15.56 27.61 11.01
N THR A 6 -15.52 26.29 10.67
CA THR A 6 -14.77 25.82 9.49
C THR A 6 -15.33 26.37 8.19
N LYS A 7 -16.65 26.54 8.09
CA LYS A 7 -17.32 27.13 6.92
C LYS A 7 -16.99 28.61 6.76
N LYS A 8 -16.77 29.34 7.87
CA LYS A 8 -16.45 30.76 7.87
C LYS A 8 -15.02 31.06 7.45
N TYR A 9 -14.05 30.25 7.91
CA TYR A 9 -12.63 30.51 7.69
C TYR A 9 -12.05 29.80 6.46
N PHE A 10 -12.69 28.71 6.01
CA PHE A 10 -12.21 27.93 4.85
C PHE A 10 -13.34 27.63 3.85
N PRO A 11 -14.05 28.64 3.31
CA PRO A 11 -15.23 28.43 2.48
C PRO A 11 -14.94 27.67 1.17
N LYS A 12 -13.71 27.74 0.65
CA LYS A 12 -13.31 27.03 -0.58
C LYS A 12 -12.80 25.60 -0.31
N LEU A 13 -12.37 25.32 0.91
CA LEU A 13 -11.81 24.00 1.27
C LEU A 13 -12.92 23.01 1.67
N VAL A 14 -13.97 23.52 2.31
CA VAL A 14 -15.06 22.71 2.87
C VAL A 14 -15.81 21.86 1.84
N PRO A 15 -16.18 22.36 0.64
CA PRO A 15 -16.85 21.52 -0.36
C PRO A 15 -15.99 20.36 -0.84
N HIS A 16 -14.68 20.57 -1.00
CA HIS A 16 -13.75 19.53 -1.44
C HIS A 16 -13.44 18.47 -0.36
N LEU A 17 -13.59 18.85 0.92
CA LEU A 17 -13.41 17.94 2.05
C LEU A 17 -14.62 17.06 2.33
N ILE A 18 -15.83 17.49 1.91
CA ILE A 18 -17.10 16.88 2.33
C ILE A 18 -17.82 16.17 1.20
N ASP A 19 -17.34 16.25 -0.03
CA ASP A 19 -17.96 15.51 -1.14
C ASP A 19 -17.66 14.02 -1.02
N ILE A 20 -18.32 13.40 -0.02
CA ILE A 20 -18.28 11.95 0.23
C ILE A 20 -19.26 11.29 -0.75
N HIS A 21 -18.92 11.34 -2.04
CA HIS A 21 -19.60 10.54 -3.06
C HIS A 21 -19.09 9.10 -3.03
N SER A 22 -18.85 8.57 -1.82
CA SER A 22 -18.41 7.21 -1.64
C SER A 22 -19.63 6.29 -1.47
N PRO A 23 -19.81 5.27 -2.30
CA PRO A 23 -20.92 4.36 -2.14
C PRO A 23 -20.89 3.74 -0.73
N LYS A 24 -22.06 3.64 -0.07
CA LYS A 24 -22.19 3.10 1.31
C LYS A 24 -21.40 1.80 1.51
N LYS A 25 -21.36 0.94 0.48
CA LYS A 25 -20.56 -0.30 0.48
C LYS A 25 -19.05 -0.07 0.62
N ALA A 26 -18.49 0.97 -0.01
CA ALA A 26 -17.06 1.28 0.12
C ALA A 26 -16.71 1.78 1.52
N ILE A 27 -17.59 2.59 2.13
CA ILE A 27 -17.42 3.04 3.53
C ILE A 27 -17.44 1.84 4.48
N LEU A 28 -18.42 0.94 4.32
CA LEU A 28 -18.51 -0.27 5.13
C LEU A 28 -17.27 -1.17 4.93
N SER A 29 -16.86 -1.39 3.68
CA SER A 29 -15.67 -2.19 3.39
C SER A 29 -14.39 -1.60 4.00
N PHE A 30 -14.25 -0.27 3.98
CA PHE A 30 -13.14 0.42 4.64
C PHE A 30 -13.18 0.23 6.16
N ALA A 31 -14.34 0.43 6.78
CA ALA A 31 -14.51 0.20 8.22
C ALA A 31 -14.20 -1.24 8.62
N LEU A 32 -14.67 -2.22 7.83
CA LEU A 32 -14.34 -3.63 8.03
C LEU A 32 -12.84 -3.91 7.90
N ALA A 33 -12.18 -3.34 6.89
CA ALA A 33 -10.75 -3.48 6.70
C ALA A 33 -9.96 -2.96 7.92
N ILE A 34 -10.32 -1.79 8.46
CA ILE A 34 -9.70 -1.24 9.68
C ILE A 34 -9.98 -2.14 10.89
N GLY A 35 -11.22 -2.64 11.05
CA GLY A 35 -11.56 -3.59 12.13
C GLY A 35 -10.74 -4.88 12.05
N PHE A 36 -10.60 -5.47 10.85
CA PHE A 36 -9.77 -6.64 10.63
C PHE A 36 -8.27 -6.37 10.84
N THR A 37 -7.79 -5.14 10.59
CA THR A 37 -6.40 -4.78 10.91
C THR A 37 -6.13 -4.86 12.42
N ALA A 38 -7.08 -4.45 13.25
CA ALA A 38 -6.98 -4.64 14.70
C ALA A 38 -7.04 -6.13 15.09
N LEU A 39 -7.95 -6.90 14.50
CA LEU A 39 -8.08 -8.33 14.75
C LEU A 39 -6.85 -9.14 14.29
N TRP A 40 -6.16 -8.71 13.24
CA TRP A 40 -4.94 -9.35 12.74
C TRP A 40 -3.84 -9.45 13.81
N LEU A 41 -3.78 -8.52 14.74
CA LEU A 41 -2.79 -8.53 15.84
C LEU A 41 -2.92 -9.78 16.73
N ILE A 42 -4.10 -10.36 16.84
CA ILE A 42 -4.35 -11.55 17.70
C ILE A 42 -3.61 -12.78 17.13
N PRO A 43 -3.87 -13.26 15.90
CA PRO A 43 -3.14 -14.39 15.35
C PRO A 43 -1.65 -14.11 15.16
N TRP A 44 -1.27 -12.86 14.84
CA TRP A 44 0.13 -12.47 14.73
C TRP A 44 0.88 -12.59 16.06
N GLY A 45 0.31 -12.05 17.16
CA GLY A 45 0.90 -12.11 18.50
C GLY A 45 0.95 -13.52 19.10
N ASN A 46 0.09 -14.44 18.63
CA ASN A 46 0.06 -15.84 19.05
C ASN A 46 0.80 -16.79 18.08
N ILE A 47 1.57 -16.26 17.14
CA ILE A 47 2.39 -17.02 16.17
C ILE A 47 1.52 -17.90 15.23
N PHE A 48 0.24 -17.62 15.08
CA PHE A 48 -0.63 -18.26 14.07
C PHE A 48 -0.43 -17.61 12.70
N ILE A 49 0.80 -17.71 12.15
CA ILE A 49 1.25 -16.95 10.98
C ILE A 49 0.37 -17.20 9.74
N GLY A 50 -0.08 -18.45 9.51
CA GLY A 50 -0.96 -18.77 8.39
C GLY A 50 -2.33 -18.07 8.51
N ILE A 51 -2.91 -18.02 9.71
CA ILE A 51 -4.18 -17.31 9.97
C ILE A 51 -3.97 -15.80 9.82
N ALA A 52 -2.87 -15.26 10.34
CA ALA A 52 -2.51 -13.85 10.18
C ALA A 52 -2.40 -13.46 8.69
N LEU A 53 -1.77 -14.30 7.86
CA LEU A 53 -1.68 -14.09 6.42
C LEU A 53 -3.06 -14.11 5.74
N LEU A 54 -3.95 -15.05 6.09
CA LEU A 54 -5.31 -15.09 5.54
C LEU A 54 -6.10 -13.82 5.87
N VAL A 55 -6.00 -13.33 7.12
CA VAL A 55 -6.62 -12.07 7.52
C VAL A 55 -6.04 -10.89 6.72
N MET A 56 -4.72 -10.85 6.52
CA MET A 56 -4.08 -9.79 5.70
C MET A 56 -4.56 -9.80 4.24
N LEU A 57 -4.68 -10.97 3.63
CA LEU A 57 -5.20 -11.10 2.26
C LEU A 57 -6.65 -10.63 2.17
N MET A 58 -7.47 -10.90 3.19
CA MET A 58 -8.84 -10.42 3.26
C MET A 58 -8.89 -8.88 3.39
N ILE A 59 -8.05 -8.29 4.25
CA ILE A 59 -7.92 -6.84 4.39
C ILE A 59 -7.51 -6.22 3.05
N LEU A 60 -6.50 -6.79 2.39
CA LEU A 60 -6.03 -6.33 1.08
C LEU A 60 -7.14 -6.39 0.03
N GLY A 61 -7.95 -7.45 0.00
CA GLY A 61 -9.11 -7.58 -0.89
C GLY A 61 -10.16 -6.49 -0.66
N LEU A 62 -10.52 -6.25 0.62
CA LEU A 62 -11.45 -5.16 0.98
C LEU A 62 -10.91 -3.79 0.57
N LEU A 63 -9.64 -3.52 0.84
CA LEU A 63 -9.02 -2.24 0.47
C LEU A 63 -8.86 -2.08 -1.04
N THR A 64 -8.63 -3.15 -1.79
CA THR A 64 -8.64 -3.13 -3.26
C THR A 64 -10.03 -2.70 -3.77
N TYR A 65 -11.10 -3.28 -3.22
CA TYR A 65 -12.46 -2.86 -3.54
C TYR A 65 -12.68 -1.37 -3.25
N VAL A 66 -12.29 -0.91 -2.05
CA VAL A 66 -12.42 0.52 -1.66
C VAL A 66 -11.60 1.41 -2.59
N PHE A 67 -10.35 1.05 -2.88
CA PHE A 67 -9.47 1.78 -3.78
C PHE A 67 -10.11 2.00 -5.16
N LEU A 68 -10.71 0.96 -5.75
CA LEU A 68 -11.33 1.04 -7.06
C LEU A 68 -12.59 1.94 -7.05
N HIS A 69 -13.37 1.92 -5.98
CA HIS A 69 -14.64 2.63 -5.88
C HIS A 69 -14.53 4.07 -5.37
N THR A 70 -13.37 4.46 -4.82
CA THR A 70 -13.12 5.83 -4.31
C THR A 70 -12.32 6.71 -5.26
N ARG A 71 -12.09 6.27 -6.51
CA ARG A 71 -11.28 7.02 -7.50
C ARG A 71 -11.83 8.40 -7.82
N ASN A 72 -13.14 8.55 -7.82
CA ASN A 72 -13.85 9.80 -8.09
C ASN A 72 -14.20 10.60 -6.82
N SER A 73 -13.76 10.15 -5.65
CA SER A 73 -13.96 10.87 -4.39
C SER A 73 -13.01 12.05 -4.26
N SER A 74 -13.23 12.87 -3.23
CA SER A 74 -12.34 13.99 -2.91
C SER A 74 -10.90 13.56 -2.77
N ILE A 75 -9.96 14.46 -3.04
CA ILE A 75 -8.52 14.15 -2.98
C ILE A 75 -8.12 13.63 -1.60
N VAL A 76 -8.74 14.12 -0.53
CA VAL A 76 -8.44 13.68 0.85
C VAL A 76 -8.84 12.23 1.07
N VAL A 77 -10.07 11.85 0.68
CA VAL A 77 -10.57 10.47 0.82
C VAL A 77 -9.71 9.52 -0.02
N ARG A 78 -9.48 9.90 -1.28
CA ARG A 78 -8.65 9.11 -2.19
C ARG A 78 -7.23 8.91 -1.65
N SER A 79 -6.59 9.97 -1.16
CA SER A 79 -5.23 9.93 -0.63
C SER A 79 -5.13 9.03 0.61
N SER A 80 -6.11 9.12 1.53
CA SER A 80 -6.16 8.27 2.72
C SER A 80 -6.31 6.79 2.35
N VAL A 81 -7.18 6.49 1.39
CA VAL A 81 -7.38 5.12 0.89
C VAL A 81 -6.13 4.61 0.19
N GLU A 82 -5.50 5.40 -0.69
CA GLU A 82 -4.27 5.03 -1.38
C GLU A 82 -3.13 4.73 -0.39
N MET A 83 -3.00 5.54 0.66
CA MET A 83 -1.97 5.37 1.69
C MET A 83 -2.20 4.08 2.50
N THR A 84 -3.43 3.86 2.98
CA THR A 84 -3.78 2.66 3.74
C THR A 84 -3.61 1.40 2.89
N PHE A 85 -4.09 1.44 1.64
CA PHE A 85 -3.93 0.34 0.69
C PHE A 85 -2.46 0.00 0.44
N ALA A 86 -1.62 1.03 0.20
CA ALA A 86 -0.19 0.84 -0.05
C ALA A 86 0.51 0.18 1.15
N TRP A 87 0.23 0.65 2.37
CA TRP A 87 0.75 0.06 3.60
C TRP A 87 0.39 -1.42 3.72
N ILE A 88 -0.88 -1.75 3.53
CA ILE A 88 -1.35 -3.15 3.64
C ILE A 88 -0.76 -4.01 2.52
N LEU A 89 -0.57 -3.48 1.32
CA LEU A 89 0.10 -4.18 0.23
C LEU A 89 1.54 -4.57 0.63
N MET A 90 2.32 -3.62 1.16
CA MET A 90 3.69 -3.88 1.62
C MET A 90 3.70 -4.87 2.80
N ALA A 91 2.83 -4.67 3.78
CA ALA A 91 2.70 -5.56 4.93
C ALA A 91 2.29 -6.98 4.53
N THR A 92 1.44 -7.14 3.52
CA THR A 92 1.05 -8.47 3.01
C THR A 92 2.24 -9.19 2.41
N ALA A 93 3.07 -8.52 1.62
CA ALA A 93 4.28 -9.11 1.06
C ALA A 93 5.26 -9.55 2.18
N LEU A 94 5.42 -8.73 3.23
CA LEU A 94 6.21 -9.10 4.39
C LEU A 94 5.63 -10.34 5.10
N ASN A 95 4.31 -10.38 5.31
CA ASN A 95 3.64 -11.54 5.92
C ASN A 95 3.82 -12.83 5.11
N ILE A 96 3.79 -12.75 3.77
CA ILE A 96 4.08 -13.89 2.89
C ILE A 96 5.51 -14.38 3.13
N THR A 97 6.49 -13.48 3.21
CA THR A 97 7.89 -13.84 3.46
C THR A 97 8.04 -14.51 4.83
N VAL A 98 7.42 -13.97 5.88
CA VAL A 98 7.44 -14.56 7.23
C VAL A 98 6.77 -15.93 7.22
N TRP A 99 5.68 -16.12 6.49
CA TRP A 99 4.99 -17.40 6.39
C TRP A 99 5.84 -18.46 5.67
N ILE A 100 6.53 -18.10 4.57
CA ILE A 100 7.47 -18.97 3.86
C ILE A 100 8.56 -19.45 4.82
N ARG A 101 9.11 -18.55 5.62
CA ARG A 101 10.09 -18.89 6.66
C ARG A 101 9.51 -19.84 7.70
N TYR A 102 8.29 -19.57 8.16
CA TYR A 102 7.60 -20.42 9.14
C TYR A 102 7.36 -21.85 8.62
N MET A 103 7.20 -22.03 7.31
CA MET A 103 7.06 -23.32 6.65
C MET A 103 8.39 -24.11 6.57
N GLY A 104 9.47 -23.59 7.14
CA GLY A 104 10.77 -24.26 7.20
C GLY A 104 11.66 -24.04 5.97
N TYR A 105 11.27 -23.17 5.05
CA TYR A 105 12.18 -22.78 3.99
C TYR A 105 13.31 -21.93 4.57
N PRO A 106 14.59 -22.28 4.29
CA PRO A 106 15.72 -21.58 4.88
C PRO A 106 15.80 -20.17 4.30
N LEU A 107 15.38 -19.19 5.10
CA LEU A 107 15.61 -17.78 4.86
C LEU A 107 16.76 -17.38 5.77
N GLY A 108 17.97 -17.20 5.28
CA GLY A 108 19.20 -16.92 6.04
C GLY A 108 20.45 -17.36 5.27
N SER A 109 20.24 -17.90 4.08
CA SER A 109 21.28 -18.24 3.13
C SER A 109 21.39 -17.13 2.05
N PRO A 110 22.46 -17.10 1.23
CA PRO A 110 22.56 -16.17 0.10
C PRO A 110 21.32 -16.16 -0.82
N GLY A 111 20.52 -17.25 -0.81
CA GLY A 111 19.26 -17.33 -1.57
C GLY A 111 18.13 -16.40 -1.09
N ASP A 112 18.16 -15.95 0.17
CA ASP A 112 17.09 -15.09 0.74
C ASP A 112 17.01 -13.74 0.07
N ILE A 113 18.14 -13.23 -0.41
CA ILE A 113 18.21 -11.98 -1.14
C ILE A 113 17.35 -12.05 -2.40
N TYR A 114 17.39 -13.17 -3.10
CA TYR A 114 16.62 -13.37 -4.33
C TYR A 114 15.12 -13.43 -4.05
N TYR A 115 14.69 -14.02 -2.92
CA TYR A 115 13.29 -14.00 -2.50
C TYR A 115 12.82 -12.57 -2.17
N ALA A 116 13.64 -11.80 -1.44
CA ALA A 116 13.32 -10.40 -1.12
C ALA A 116 13.27 -9.53 -2.39
N ILE A 117 14.23 -9.67 -3.29
CA ILE A 117 14.26 -8.97 -4.58
C ILE A 117 13.06 -9.39 -5.42
N GLY A 118 12.73 -10.67 -5.48
CA GLY A 118 11.57 -11.19 -6.19
C GLY A 118 10.25 -10.62 -5.66
N ALA A 119 10.07 -10.59 -4.33
CA ALA A 119 8.90 -10.00 -3.69
C ALA A 119 8.77 -8.50 -4.01
N LEU A 120 9.87 -7.75 -3.89
CA LEU A 120 9.89 -6.32 -4.27
C LEU A 120 9.61 -6.12 -5.76
N GLY A 121 10.09 -7.03 -6.63
CA GLY A 121 9.82 -7.00 -8.06
C GLY A 121 8.34 -7.21 -8.38
N VAL A 122 7.67 -8.14 -7.71
CA VAL A 122 6.21 -8.35 -7.84
C VAL A 122 5.46 -7.09 -7.38
N ILE A 123 5.86 -6.49 -6.26
CA ILE A 123 5.26 -5.24 -5.79
C ILE A 123 5.48 -4.13 -6.80
N LEU A 124 6.69 -4.00 -7.38
CA LEU A 124 6.98 -3.00 -8.42
C LEU A 124 6.02 -3.14 -9.61
N LEU A 125 5.75 -4.36 -10.07
CA LEU A 125 4.79 -4.59 -11.17
C LEU A 125 3.39 -4.11 -10.80
N ILE A 126 2.91 -4.44 -9.59
CA ILE A 126 1.61 -3.99 -9.09
C ILE A 126 1.56 -2.46 -9.00
N VAL A 127 2.56 -1.84 -8.38
CA VAL A 127 2.66 -0.39 -8.21
C VAL A 127 2.72 0.31 -9.57
N SER A 128 3.47 -0.24 -10.53
CA SER A 128 3.59 0.29 -11.89
C SER A 128 2.24 0.27 -12.62
N GLU A 129 1.51 -0.84 -12.55
CA GLU A 129 0.16 -0.94 -13.12
C GLU A 129 -0.80 0.06 -12.47
N LEU A 130 -0.80 0.16 -11.14
CA LEU A 130 -1.63 1.11 -10.41
C LEU A 130 -1.28 2.57 -10.76
N GLN A 131 0.01 2.87 -10.92
CA GLN A 131 0.49 4.19 -11.32
C GLN A 131 0.07 4.54 -12.75
N CYS A 132 0.30 3.64 -13.71
CA CYS A 132 0.00 3.88 -15.12
C CYS A 132 -1.50 3.96 -15.39
N ARG A 133 -2.30 3.09 -14.76
CA ARG A 133 -3.73 2.99 -15.00
C ARG A 133 -4.56 3.96 -14.18
N TYR A 134 -4.20 4.13 -12.91
CA TYR A 134 -5.01 4.89 -11.94
C TYR A 134 -4.33 6.16 -11.43
N ARG A 135 -3.07 6.44 -11.83
CA ARG A 135 -2.28 7.57 -11.32
C ARG A 135 -2.20 7.60 -9.80
N ALA A 136 -1.92 6.42 -9.22
CA ALA A 136 -1.86 6.21 -7.78
C ALA A 136 -0.50 6.69 -7.22
N TYR A 137 -0.25 8.01 -7.25
CA TYR A 137 1.03 8.61 -6.85
C TYR A 137 1.40 8.31 -5.40
N ILE A 138 0.42 8.23 -4.50
CA ILE A 138 0.67 7.94 -3.09
C ILE A 138 1.14 6.50 -2.91
N VAL A 139 0.56 5.55 -3.66
CA VAL A 139 1.02 4.15 -3.64
C VAL A 139 2.49 4.06 -4.08
N SER A 140 2.86 4.76 -5.15
CA SER A 140 4.24 4.83 -5.62
C SER A 140 5.17 5.49 -4.60
N SER A 141 4.71 6.55 -3.92
CA SER A 141 5.50 7.23 -2.87
C SER A 141 5.74 6.34 -1.66
N VAL A 142 4.75 5.57 -1.21
CA VAL A 142 4.91 4.59 -0.13
C VAL A 142 5.89 3.49 -0.55
N PHE A 143 5.84 3.03 -1.80
CA PHE A 143 6.81 2.05 -2.30
C PHE A 143 8.23 2.61 -2.34
N ILE A 144 8.44 3.84 -2.80
CA ILE A 144 9.74 4.53 -2.74
C ILE A 144 10.26 4.59 -1.30
N TRP A 145 9.40 4.97 -0.35
CA TRP A 145 9.77 5.01 1.06
C TRP A 145 10.15 3.63 1.60
N THR A 146 9.44 2.57 1.20
CA THR A 146 9.80 1.18 1.52
C THR A 146 11.17 0.80 0.96
N LEU A 147 11.45 1.16 -0.30
CA LEU A 147 12.75 0.90 -0.93
C LEU A 147 13.91 1.62 -0.21
N ILE A 148 13.68 2.86 0.25
CA ILE A 148 14.66 3.60 1.08
C ILE A 148 14.91 2.86 2.40
N GLY A 149 13.85 2.37 3.06
CA GLY A 149 13.98 1.57 4.27
C GLY A 149 14.80 0.30 4.05
N VAL A 150 14.57 -0.42 2.96
CA VAL A 150 15.35 -1.60 2.57
C VAL A 150 16.82 -1.24 2.30
N TRP A 151 17.07 -0.13 1.61
CA TRP A 151 18.43 0.37 1.38
C TRP A 151 19.22 0.62 2.65
N ILE A 152 18.58 1.22 3.65
CA ILE A 152 19.24 1.59 4.91
C ILE A 152 19.47 0.36 5.79
N SER A 153 18.56 -0.63 5.74
CA SER A 153 18.59 -1.80 6.65
C SER A 153 19.55 -2.91 6.21
N HIS A 154 20.02 -2.90 4.95
CA HIS A 154 20.83 -4.01 4.42
C HIS A 154 22.04 -3.50 3.65
N ASP A 155 23.23 -4.08 3.96
CA ASP A 155 24.52 -3.74 3.33
C ASP A 155 24.89 -4.67 2.16
N ILE A 156 23.92 -5.40 1.61
CA ILE A 156 24.16 -6.39 0.57
C ILE A 156 24.13 -5.70 -0.80
N LEU A 157 25.20 -5.85 -1.57
CA LEU A 157 25.43 -5.13 -2.82
C LEU A 157 24.34 -5.41 -3.87
N GLU A 158 23.98 -6.69 -4.05
CA GLU A 158 22.96 -7.12 -5.02
C GLU A 158 21.58 -6.52 -4.69
N GLN A 159 21.23 -6.45 -3.42
CA GLN A 159 19.99 -5.85 -2.95
C GLN A 159 19.99 -4.34 -3.19
N ARG A 160 21.10 -3.67 -2.95
CA ARG A 160 21.24 -2.22 -3.24
C ARG A 160 21.09 -1.92 -4.73
N PHE A 161 21.70 -2.73 -5.61
CA PHE A 161 21.49 -2.58 -7.05
C PHE A 161 20.02 -2.76 -7.45
N ALA A 162 19.35 -3.78 -6.94
CA ALA A 162 17.92 -4.00 -7.21
C ALA A 162 17.08 -2.82 -6.74
N VAL A 163 17.34 -2.29 -5.54
CA VAL A 163 16.63 -1.11 -5.00
C VAL A 163 16.81 0.10 -5.89
N ILE A 164 18.04 0.40 -6.38
CA ILE A 164 18.28 1.51 -7.30
C ILE A 164 17.46 1.35 -8.58
N ILE A 165 17.49 0.16 -9.19
CA ILE A 165 16.72 -0.11 -10.41
C ILE A 165 15.22 0.11 -10.14
N PHE A 166 14.69 -0.40 -9.03
CA PHE A 166 13.27 -0.27 -8.67
C PHE A 166 12.89 1.19 -8.39
N LEU A 167 13.76 1.98 -7.76
CA LEU A 167 13.56 3.41 -7.57
C LEU A 167 13.49 4.13 -8.92
N ILE A 168 14.44 3.88 -9.82
CA ILE A 168 14.47 4.50 -11.15
C ILE A 168 13.18 4.16 -11.92
N VAL A 169 12.79 2.89 -11.97
CA VAL A 169 11.57 2.45 -12.68
C VAL A 169 10.33 3.12 -12.08
N THR A 170 10.24 3.20 -10.76
CA THR A 170 9.08 3.82 -10.08
C THR A 170 9.00 5.31 -10.42
N VAL A 171 10.12 6.05 -10.35
CA VAL A 171 10.18 7.48 -10.67
C VAL A 171 9.85 7.72 -12.16
N VAL A 172 10.38 6.90 -13.06
CA VAL A 172 10.08 6.97 -14.50
C VAL A 172 8.58 6.76 -14.77
N ASN A 173 7.97 5.76 -14.12
CA ASN A 173 6.53 5.52 -14.24
C ASN A 173 5.69 6.70 -13.71
N MET A 174 6.11 7.32 -12.61
CA MET A 174 5.45 8.52 -12.08
C MET A 174 5.52 9.69 -13.06
N LEU A 175 6.70 9.96 -13.63
CA LEU A 175 6.92 11.00 -14.63
C LEU A 175 6.14 10.73 -15.92
N TYR A 176 6.19 9.50 -16.44
CA TYR A 176 5.41 9.10 -17.61
C TYR A 176 3.90 9.33 -17.39
N SER A 177 3.36 8.89 -16.26
CA SER A 177 1.95 9.09 -15.92
C SER A 177 1.57 10.57 -15.78
N TYR A 178 2.50 11.41 -15.31
CA TYR A 178 2.32 12.85 -15.21
C TYR A 178 2.29 13.52 -16.59
N LEU A 179 3.27 13.20 -17.45
CA LEU A 179 3.38 13.78 -18.79
C LEU A 179 2.23 13.38 -19.71
N LYS A 180 1.74 12.16 -19.62
CA LYS A 180 0.58 11.67 -20.39
C LYS A 180 -0.74 12.39 -20.03
N LYS A 181 -0.75 13.25 -19.00
CA LYS A 181 -1.91 14.07 -18.64
C LYS A 181 -2.11 15.28 -19.55
N LYS A 182 -1.04 15.71 -20.25
CA LYS A 182 -1.11 16.79 -21.23
C LYS A 182 -1.56 16.26 -22.58
#